data_fd52cc5f820ebff889e8a97cf03d7378
#
_entry.id   fd52cc5f820ebff889e8a97cf03d7378
#
_cell.length_a   1.000
_cell.length_b   1.000
_cell.length_c   1.000
_cell.angle_alpha   90.00
_cell.angle_beta   90.00
_cell.angle_gamma   90.00
#
_symmetry.space_group_name_H-M   'P 1'
#
loop_
_entity.id
_entity.type
_entity.pdbx_description
1 polymer ?
#
loop_
_entity_poly.entity_id
_entity_poly.type
_entity_poly.pdbx_seq_one_letter_code
_entity_poly.pdbx_strand_id
1 'polypeptide(L)'
;MDRSMLDEVIDFAGEVLPGSNAAPPCSETKFLAELGERVRSSRMRCDLSRRELARKSGISERYIAQIEAGKGNVSIVLLLRLASAIHNSQPQAA
;
A
#
# COMPACT_ATOMS: atom_id res chain seq x y z
N MET A 1 -13.02 6.18 14.58
CA MET A 1 -13.21 5.03 13.68
C MET A 1 -11.98 4.88 12.81
N ASP A 2 -11.38 3.73 12.88
CA ASP A 2 -10.14 3.53 12.17
C ASP A 2 -10.41 3.23 10.71
N ARG A 3 -9.64 3.87 9.87
CA ARG A 3 -9.68 3.59 8.45
C ARG A 3 -8.76 2.43 8.17
N SER A 4 -9.21 1.50 7.34
CA SER A 4 -8.35 0.42 6.92
C SER A 4 -7.32 0.95 5.92
N MET A 5 -6.23 0.22 5.75
CA MET A 5 -5.27 0.58 4.74
C MET A 5 -5.91 0.58 3.36
N LEU A 6 -6.87 -0.31 3.12
CA LEU A 6 -7.57 -0.36 1.84
C LEU A 6 -8.32 0.95 1.58
N ASP A 7 -8.99 1.48 2.59
CA ASP A 7 -9.69 2.75 2.44
C ASP A 7 -8.73 3.89 2.14
N GLU A 8 -7.57 3.89 2.81
CA GLU A 8 -6.55 4.91 2.56
C GLU A 8 -6.04 4.83 1.13
N VAL A 9 -5.82 3.62 0.63
CA VAL A 9 -5.34 3.43 -0.74
C VAL A 9 -6.38 3.89 -1.75
N ILE A 10 -7.64 3.59 -1.52
CA ILE A 10 -8.72 3.98 -2.41
C ILE A 10 -8.84 5.51 -2.45
N ASP A 11 -8.81 6.15 -1.30
CA ASP A 11 -8.89 7.61 -1.23
C ASP A 11 -7.71 8.25 -1.93
N PHE A 12 -6.51 7.72 -1.68
CA PHE A 12 -5.32 8.26 -2.30
C PHE A 12 -5.38 8.10 -3.82
N ALA A 13 -5.77 6.94 -4.30
CA ALA A 13 -5.89 6.69 -5.74
C ALA A 13 -6.92 7.62 -6.36
N GLY A 14 -8.01 7.87 -5.68
CA GLY A 14 -9.04 8.77 -6.17
C GLY A 14 -8.57 10.20 -6.32
N GLU A 15 -7.57 10.60 -5.54
CA GLU A 15 -7.02 11.95 -5.63
C GLU A 15 -6.09 12.13 -6.82
N VAL A 16 -5.45 11.05 -7.28
CA VAL A 16 -4.39 11.18 -8.29
C VAL A 16 -4.74 10.55 -9.63
N LEU A 17 -5.81 9.78 -9.70
CA LEU A 17 -6.18 9.15 -10.95
C LEU A 17 -6.71 10.19 -11.95
N PRO A 18 -6.43 10.00 -13.25
CA PRO A 18 -6.77 11.01 -14.28
C PRO A 18 -8.26 11.08 -14.41
N GLY A 19 -9.12 10.87 -14.05
CA GLY A 19 -10.53 11.13 -14.26
C GLY A 19 -10.93 12.41 -13.64
N SER A 20 -10.15 12.89 -12.72
CA SER A 20 -10.49 14.10 -12.00
C SER A 20 -9.50 15.18 -12.33
N ASN A 21 -9.49 15.64 -13.53
CA ASN A 21 -8.55 16.65 -14.03
C ASN A 21 -7.24 16.03 -14.45
N ALA A 22 -6.77 16.48 -15.55
CA ALA A 22 -5.56 15.97 -16.14
C ALA A 22 -4.41 15.99 -15.17
N ALA A 23 -4.07 14.85 -14.66
CA ALA A 23 -2.91 14.74 -13.79
C ALA A 23 -1.65 15.01 -14.61
N PRO A 24 -0.67 15.70 -14.03
CA PRO A 24 0.61 15.90 -14.71
C PRO A 24 1.25 14.57 -15.05
N PRO A 25 2.08 14.53 -16.10
CA PRO A 25 2.75 13.27 -16.48
C PRO A 25 3.54 12.62 -15.36
N CYS A 26 4.04 13.40 -14.42
CA CYS A 26 4.81 12.88 -13.29
C CYS A 26 3.94 12.24 -12.20
N SER A 27 2.63 12.26 -12.37
CA SER A 27 1.70 11.76 -11.36
C SER A 27 1.89 10.29 -11.04
N GLU A 28 2.25 9.48 -12.02
CA GLU A 28 2.46 8.06 -11.79
C GLU A 28 3.62 7.83 -10.83
N THR A 29 4.74 8.51 -11.07
CA THR A 29 5.90 8.39 -10.19
C THR A 29 5.57 8.85 -8.79
N LYS A 30 4.90 9.97 -8.68
CA LYS A 30 4.50 10.51 -7.38
C LYS A 30 3.53 9.57 -6.68
N PHE A 31 2.58 9.04 -7.43
CA PHE A 31 1.60 8.09 -6.87
C PHE A 31 2.30 6.87 -6.30
N LEU A 32 3.23 6.29 -7.05
CA LEU A 32 3.95 5.10 -6.61
C LEU A 32 4.81 5.37 -5.38
N ALA A 33 5.46 6.54 -5.35
CA ALA A 33 6.27 6.91 -4.19
C ALA A 33 5.43 7.06 -2.93
N GLU A 34 4.30 7.74 -3.04
CA GLU A 34 3.42 7.94 -1.90
C GLU A 34 2.73 6.65 -1.48
N LEU A 35 2.36 5.81 -2.45
CA LEU A 35 1.79 4.51 -2.16
C LEU A 35 2.78 3.65 -1.38
N GLY A 36 4.03 3.63 -1.82
CA GLY A 36 5.08 2.89 -1.13
C GLY A 36 5.27 3.35 0.30
N GLU A 37 5.24 4.66 0.50
CA GLU A 37 5.36 5.25 1.84
C GLU A 37 4.20 4.83 2.73
N ARG A 38 2.99 4.82 2.20
CA ARG A 38 1.81 4.41 2.96
C ARG A 38 1.86 2.93 3.31
N VAL A 39 2.31 2.09 2.39
CA VAL A 39 2.48 0.67 2.67
C VAL A 39 3.47 0.47 3.79
N ARG A 40 4.61 1.15 3.69
CA ARG A 40 5.65 1.04 4.70
C ARG A 40 5.16 1.51 6.06
N SER A 41 4.53 2.68 6.10
CA SER A 41 4.03 3.24 7.36
C SER A 41 2.99 2.34 8.01
N SER A 42 2.07 1.80 7.21
CA SER A 42 1.05 0.90 7.72
C SER A 42 1.65 -0.38 8.25
N ARG A 43 2.65 -0.92 7.54
CA ARG A 43 3.35 -2.11 7.99
C ARG A 43 4.03 -1.86 9.34
N MET A 44 4.71 -0.73 9.45
CA MET A 44 5.43 -0.40 10.67
C MET A 44 4.50 -0.15 11.84
N ARG A 45 3.34 0.45 11.58
CA ARG A 45 2.33 0.64 12.64
C ARG A 45 1.82 -0.68 13.19
N CYS A 46 1.83 -1.71 12.37
CA CYS A 46 1.40 -3.04 12.80
C CYS A 46 2.56 -3.88 13.32
N ASP A 47 3.73 -3.29 13.41
CA ASP A 47 4.92 -3.96 13.93
C ASP A 47 5.28 -5.20 13.10
N LEU A 48 5.07 -5.12 11.81
CA LEU A 48 5.36 -6.22 10.88
C LEU A 48 6.67 -5.98 10.17
N SER A 49 7.50 -7.02 10.10
CA SER A 49 8.64 -7.01 9.21
C SER A 49 8.14 -7.28 7.78
N ARG A 50 8.97 -6.96 6.78
CA ARG A 50 8.63 -7.31 5.40
C ARG A 50 8.47 -8.82 5.26
N ARG A 51 9.30 -9.57 5.95
CA ARG A 51 9.24 -11.03 5.92
C ARG A 51 7.90 -11.53 6.44
N GLU A 52 7.43 -10.97 7.53
CA GLU A 52 6.15 -11.35 8.11
C GLU A 52 5.00 -10.96 7.19
N LEU A 53 5.05 -9.78 6.62
CA LEU A 53 4.03 -9.34 5.68
C LEU A 53 4.03 -10.22 4.43
N ALA A 54 5.21 -10.60 3.96
CA ALA A 54 5.33 -11.52 2.83
C ALA A 54 4.63 -12.84 3.12
N ARG A 55 4.89 -13.39 4.29
CA ARG A 55 4.27 -14.65 4.69
C ARG A 55 2.76 -14.54 4.78
N LYS A 56 2.27 -13.45 5.35
CA LYS A 56 0.83 -13.25 5.54
C LYS A 56 0.08 -12.95 4.27
N SER A 57 0.72 -12.26 3.34
CA SER A 57 0.09 -11.83 2.10
C SER A 57 0.28 -12.79 0.94
N GLY A 58 1.24 -13.69 1.04
CA GLY A 58 1.62 -14.54 -0.07
C GLY A 58 2.39 -13.81 -1.15
N ILE A 59 2.96 -12.66 -0.83
CA ILE A 59 3.72 -11.84 -1.77
C ILE A 59 5.17 -11.86 -1.34
N SER A 60 6.09 -11.88 -2.31
CA SER A 60 7.51 -11.97 -1.97
C SER A 60 8.00 -10.73 -1.22
N GLU A 61 8.95 -10.92 -0.34
CA GLU A 61 9.63 -9.83 0.36
C GLU A 61 10.20 -8.82 -0.61
N ARG A 62 10.80 -9.31 -1.69
CA ARG A 62 11.39 -8.47 -2.70
C ARG A 62 10.36 -7.57 -3.37
N TYR A 63 9.19 -8.11 -3.66
CA TYR A 63 8.13 -7.34 -4.28
C TYR A 63 7.63 -6.25 -3.32
N ILE A 64 7.48 -6.60 -2.05
CA ILE A 64 7.08 -5.63 -1.02
C ILE A 64 8.12 -4.51 -0.93
N ALA A 65 9.40 -4.86 -0.96
CA ALA A 65 10.47 -3.86 -0.92
C ALA A 65 10.41 -2.93 -2.13
N GLN A 66 10.09 -3.47 -3.30
CA GLN A 66 9.94 -2.65 -4.50
C GLN A 66 8.75 -1.70 -4.40
N ILE A 67 7.64 -2.16 -3.87
CA ILE A 67 6.48 -1.31 -3.66
C ILE A 67 6.83 -0.18 -2.69
N GLU A 68 7.47 -0.50 -1.59
CA GLU A 68 7.83 0.50 -0.58
C GLU A 68 8.83 1.51 -1.11
N ALA A 69 9.64 1.11 -2.08
CA ALA A 69 10.59 2.00 -2.72
C ALA A 69 9.96 2.85 -3.84
N GLY A 70 8.69 2.62 -4.14
CA GLY A 70 8.00 3.33 -5.21
C GLY A 70 8.42 2.89 -6.60
N LYS A 71 8.91 1.67 -6.74
CA LYS A 71 9.43 1.16 -8.02
C LYS A 71 8.54 0.08 -8.60
N GLY A 72 8.60 -0.04 -9.92
CA GLY A 72 7.91 -1.10 -10.63
C GLY A 72 6.43 -0.84 -10.79
N ASN A 73 5.74 -1.81 -11.36
CA ASN A 73 4.30 -1.76 -11.56
C ASN A 73 3.61 -2.53 -10.45
N VAL A 74 2.65 -1.90 -9.82
CA VAL A 74 1.93 -2.52 -8.73
C VAL A 74 0.63 -3.09 -9.25
N SER A 75 0.46 -4.38 -9.07
CA SER A 75 -0.80 -5.03 -9.42
C SER A 75 -1.85 -4.67 -8.36
N ILE A 76 -3.04 -4.31 -8.83
CA ILE A 76 -4.15 -3.98 -7.93
C ILE A 76 -4.50 -5.19 -7.06
N VAL A 77 -4.45 -6.39 -7.63
CA VAL A 77 -4.76 -7.60 -6.87
C VAL A 77 -3.74 -7.83 -5.76
N LEU A 78 -2.45 -7.63 -6.07
CA LEU A 78 -1.41 -7.80 -5.07
C LEU A 78 -1.49 -6.71 -4.00
N LEU A 79 -1.82 -5.50 -4.41
CA LEU A 79 -2.00 -4.41 -3.45
C LEU A 79 -3.14 -4.72 -2.50
N LEU A 80 -4.22 -5.29 -3.01
CA LEU A 80 -5.34 -5.71 -2.18
C LEU A 80 -4.92 -6.77 -1.17
N ARG A 81 -4.10 -7.73 -1.60
CA ARG A 81 -3.59 -8.75 -0.69
C ARG A 81 -2.75 -8.14 0.42
N LEU A 82 -1.90 -7.17 0.09
CA LEU A 82 -1.10 -6.47 1.08
C LEU A 82 -1.99 -5.72 2.06
N ALA A 83 -2.94 -4.98 1.55
CA ALA A 83 -3.85 -4.21 2.39
C ALA A 83 -4.63 -5.13 3.33
N SER A 84 -5.10 -6.26 2.83
CA SER A 84 -5.83 -7.21 3.65
C SER A 84 -4.95 -7.81 4.73
N ALA A 85 -3.71 -8.17 4.40
CA ALA A 85 -2.79 -8.75 5.37
C ALA A 85 -2.45 -7.75 6.47
N ILE A 86 -2.24 -6.50 6.11
CA ILE A 86 -1.95 -5.46 7.10
C ILE A 86 -3.18 -5.19 7.96
N HIS A 87 -4.34 -5.12 7.34
CA HIS A 87 -5.58 -4.89 8.08
C HIS A 87 -5.82 -5.99 9.11
N ASN A 88 -5.61 -7.24 8.70
CA ASN A 88 -5.82 -8.39 9.61
C ASN A 88 -4.77 -8.48 10.69
N SER A 89 -3.68 -7.73 10.57
CA SER A 89 -2.61 -7.73 11.55
C SER A 89 -2.68 -6.54 12.50
N GLN A 90 -3.67 -5.66 12.33
CA GLN A 90 -3.80 -4.51 13.22
C GLN A 90 -4.18 -4.98 14.61
N PRO A 91 -3.61 -4.32 15.63
CA PRO A 91 -3.97 -4.68 17.00
C PRO A 91 -5.46 -4.49 17.21
N GLN A 92 -6.09 -5.49 17.78
CA GLN A 92 -7.49 -5.38 18.15
C GLN A 92 -7.59 -4.50 19.38
N ALA A 93 -8.45 -3.51 19.31
CA ALA A 93 -8.74 -2.75 20.50
C ALA A 93 -9.53 -3.65 21.43
N ALA A 94 -8.94 -3.96 22.51
CA ALA A 94 -9.56 -4.89 23.45
C ALA A 94 -10.78 -4.26 24.09
#